data_31d884d4a4238de199b8a5e1e9716b81
#
_entry.id   31d884d4a4238de199b8a5e1e9716b81
#
_cell.length_a   1.000
_cell.length_b   1.000
_cell.length_c   1.000
_cell.angle_alpha   90.00
_cell.angle_beta   90.00
_cell.angle_gamma   90.00
#
_symmetry.space_group_name_H-M   'P 1'
#
loop_
_entity.id
_entity.type
_entity.pdbx_description
1 polymer ?
#
loop_
_entity_poly.entity_id
_entity_poly.type
_entity_poly.pdbx_seq_one_letter_code
_entity_poly.pdbx_strand_id
1 'polypeptide(L)'
;YDQYDHILSIDLDMLIGTKENIFDIKIEDVAMVHELGLHTSTSGNWLKRVMSGQMSERGVMAYGKHIFGKDWMFPKSKMYPNEEYRYLNGGLQLWSKQGRIKAREHFTSIDDYVLHTRYTEQMYINLQLSQPKFNVTELDTSWNRLSAYQWKNCQPDGKINHFLARAKFSMPQLEHTELSLWQDT
;
A
#
# COMPACT_ATOMS: atom_id res chain seq x y z
N TYR A 1 5.64 9.15 19.05
CA TYR A 1 4.91 9.48 17.79
C TYR A 1 3.48 10.00 18.06
N ASP A 2 2.94 9.92 19.27
CA ASP A 2 1.56 10.34 19.60
C ASP A 2 1.38 11.87 19.64
N GLN A 3 2.46 12.64 19.60
CA GLN A 3 2.46 14.09 19.53
C GLN A 3 2.10 14.64 18.13
N TYR A 4 2.18 13.81 17.08
CA TYR A 4 1.89 14.24 15.70
C TYR A 4 0.47 13.88 15.30
N ASP A 5 -0.23 14.81 14.63
CA ASP A 5 -1.57 14.55 14.11
C ASP A 5 -1.53 13.55 12.93
N HIS A 6 -0.52 13.66 12.08
CA HIS A 6 -0.29 12.76 10.96
C HIS A 6 1.15 12.25 10.92
N ILE A 7 1.33 11.05 10.42
CA ILE A 7 2.64 10.45 10.11
C ILE A 7 2.58 9.86 8.70
N LEU A 8 3.57 10.19 7.88
CA LEU A 8 3.81 9.57 6.59
C LEU A 8 4.92 8.52 6.75
N SER A 9 4.63 7.29 6.37
CA SER A 9 5.61 6.21 6.20
C SER A 9 5.80 5.97 4.71
N ILE A 10 7.04 5.98 4.25
CA ILE A 10 7.40 5.70 2.85
C ILE A 10 8.57 4.73 2.78
N ASP A 11 8.61 3.93 1.72
CA ASP A 11 9.74 3.05 1.44
C ASP A 11 10.97 3.86 0.99
N LEU A 12 12.17 3.30 1.23
CA LEU A 12 13.44 3.97 0.91
C LEU A 12 13.72 4.07 -0.61
N ASP A 13 12.97 3.34 -1.43
CA ASP A 13 13.07 3.33 -2.89
C ASP A 13 12.00 4.22 -3.55
N MET A 14 11.63 5.30 -2.87
CA MET A 14 10.70 6.32 -3.37
C MET A 14 11.39 7.66 -3.56
N LEU A 15 11.00 8.39 -4.63
CA LEU A 15 11.37 9.77 -4.88
C LEU A 15 10.14 10.67 -4.89
N ILE A 16 10.21 11.76 -4.13
CA ILE A 16 9.16 12.77 -4.07
C ILE A 16 9.40 13.77 -5.19
N GLY A 17 8.51 13.81 -6.19
CA GLY A 17 8.59 14.69 -7.36
C GLY A 17 7.52 15.79 -7.38
N THR A 18 6.92 16.12 -6.24
CA THR A 18 5.86 17.14 -6.15
C THR A 18 6.10 18.12 -5.01
N LYS A 19 5.61 19.36 -5.19
CA LYS A 19 5.50 20.36 -4.11
C LYS A 19 4.15 20.30 -3.39
N GLU A 20 3.22 19.45 -3.83
CA GLU A 20 1.95 19.25 -3.14
C GLU A 20 2.19 18.61 -1.77
N ASN A 21 1.54 19.16 -0.76
CA ASN A 21 1.68 18.65 0.60
C ASN A 21 0.69 17.51 0.84
N ILE A 22 1.18 16.28 0.97
CA ILE A 22 0.33 15.11 1.23
C ILE A 22 -0.47 15.23 2.55
N PHE A 23 0.02 16.02 3.50
CA PHE A 23 -0.67 16.24 4.79
C PHE A 23 -1.92 17.13 4.68
N ASP A 24 -2.15 17.77 3.52
CA ASP A 24 -3.38 18.53 3.26
C ASP A 24 -4.56 17.61 2.88
N ILE A 25 -4.26 16.34 2.61
CA ILE A 25 -5.29 15.33 2.32
C ILE A 25 -6.05 15.01 3.61
N LYS A 26 -7.37 15.19 3.56
CA LYS A 26 -8.24 14.83 4.69
C LYS A 26 -8.38 13.32 4.79
N ILE A 27 -7.96 12.77 5.91
CA ILE A 27 -8.05 11.34 6.23
C ILE A 27 -8.69 11.15 7.61
N GLU A 28 -9.41 10.06 7.79
CA GLU A 28 -9.93 9.66 9.10
C GLU A 28 -8.90 8.79 9.83
N ASP A 29 -8.55 7.64 9.27
CA ASP A 29 -7.61 6.72 9.91
C ASP A 29 -6.30 6.59 9.12
N VAL A 30 -6.37 6.15 7.86
CA VAL A 30 -5.19 5.93 7.02
C VAL A 30 -5.51 6.20 5.56
N ALA A 31 -4.53 6.75 4.83
CA ALA A 31 -4.59 6.84 3.38
C ALA A 31 -3.45 6.03 2.74
N MET A 32 -3.79 5.28 1.70
CA MET A 32 -2.86 4.42 0.95
C MET A 32 -3.26 4.40 -0.53
N VAL A 33 -2.32 4.02 -1.38
CA VAL A 33 -2.54 3.92 -2.83
C VAL A 33 -2.91 2.50 -3.19
N HIS A 34 -3.92 2.34 -4.07
CA HIS A 34 -4.29 1.04 -4.61
C HIS A 34 -3.18 0.51 -5.54
N GLU A 35 -2.81 -0.74 -5.37
CA GLU A 35 -1.80 -1.40 -6.22
C GLU A 35 -2.44 -1.86 -7.53
N LEU A 36 -2.59 -0.93 -8.48
CA LEU A 36 -3.14 -1.21 -9.81
C LEU A 36 -2.12 -1.95 -10.69
N GLY A 37 -2.63 -2.76 -11.62
CA GLY A 37 -1.83 -3.45 -12.63
C GLY A 37 -1.37 -4.85 -12.22
N LEU A 38 -1.59 -5.28 -10.99
CA LEU A 38 -1.38 -6.69 -10.61
C LEU A 38 -2.30 -7.65 -11.39
N HIS A 39 -3.42 -7.14 -11.90
CA HIS A 39 -4.42 -7.94 -12.62
C HIS A 39 -4.01 -8.32 -14.04
N THR A 40 -3.04 -7.64 -14.63
CA THR A 40 -2.55 -7.90 -15.99
C THR A 40 -1.29 -8.76 -16.04
N SER A 41 -0.64 -8.97 -14.89
CA SER A 41 0.59 -9.75 -14.77
C SER A 41 0.32 -11.16 -14.23
N THR A 42 1.30 -12.05 -14.37
CA THR A 42 1.28 -13.37 -13.73
C THR A 42 1.15 -13.27 -12.21
N SER A 43 1.70 -12.19 -11.64
CA SER A 43 1.59 -11.86 -10.22
C SER A 43 0.17 -11.47 -9.82
N GLY A 44 -0.58 -10.79 -10.69
CA GLY A 44 -1.97 -10.43 -10.44
C GLY A 44 -2.90 -11.63 -10.31
N ASN A 45 -2.71 -12.64 -11.14
CA ASN A 45 -3.46 -13.90 -11.02
C ASN A 45 -3.16 -14.62 -9.69
N TRP A 46 -1.93 -14.53 -9.20
CA TRP A 46 -1.56 -15.08 -7.90
C TRP A 46 -2.30 -14.36 -6.77
N LEU A 47 -2.30 -13.03 -6.75
CA LEU A 47 -3.00 -12.25 -5.74
C LEU A 47 -4.50 -12.53 -5.71
N LYS A 48 -5.15 -12.58 -6.89
CA LYS A 48 -6.57 -12.97 -7.00
C LYS A 48 -6.83 -14.33 -6.38
N ARG A 49 -5.97 -15.32 -6.63
CA ARG A 49 -6.11 -16.68 -6.07
C ARG A 49 -5.92 -16.69 -4.55
N VAL A 50 -5.02 -15.86 -4.02
CA VAL A 50 -4.85 -15.70 -2.57
C VAL A 50 -6.12 -15.10 -1.95
N MET A 51 -6.59 -13.98 -2.50
CA MET A 51 -7.72 -13.23 -1.95
C MET A 51 -9.07 -13.93 -2.15
N SER A 52 -9.21 -14.78 -3.18
CA SER A 52 -10.40 -15.61 -3.39
C SER A 52 -10.40 -16.91 -2.58
N GLY A 53 -9.33 -17.20 -1.83
CA GLY A 53 -9.21 -18.45 -1.08
C GLY A 53 -8.88 -19.69 -1.92
N GLN A 54 -8.54 -19.52 -3.20
CA GLN A 54 -8.16 -20.63 -4.10
C GLN A 54 -6.76 -21.19 -3.85
N MET A 55 -5.96 -20.54 -3.00
CA MET A 55 -4.64 -21.02 -2.59
C MET A 55 -4.69 -21.50 -1.15
N SER A 56 -4.48 -22.77 -1.00
CA SER A 56 -4.36 -23.65 0.18
C SER A 56 -4.83 -23.15 1.56
N GLU A 57 -5.19 -24.10 2.43
CA GLU A 57 -5.74 -23.94 3.80
C GLU A 57 -4.92 -23.05 4.77
N ARG A 58 -3.65 -22.76 4.46
CA ARG A 58 -2.79 -21.84 5.21
C ARG A 58 -2.67 -20.48 4.48
N GLY A 59 -3.77 -19.98 3.93
CA GLY A 59 -3.79 -18.72 3.21
C GLY A 59 -4.37 -17.59 4.05
N VAL A 60 -4.13 -16.37 3.59
CA VAL A 60 -4.64 -15.14 4.20
C VAL A 60 -6.15 -15.17 4.42
N MET A 61 -6.91 -15.78 3.48
CA MET A 61 -8.37 -15.91 3.62
C MET A 61 -8.76 -16.81 4.78
N ALA A 62 -8.09 -17.95 4.97
CA ALA A 62 -8.37 -18.85 6.09
C ALA A 62 -8.05 -18.15 7.41
N TYR A 63 -6.90 -17.48 7.49
CA TYR A 63 -6.51 -16.72 8.66
C TYR A 63 -7.48 -15.57 8.94
N GLY A 64 -7.84 -14.77 7.92
CA GLY A 64 -8.80 -13.68 8.07
C GLY A 64 -10.16 -14.16 8.57
N LYS A 65 -10.69 -15.27 8.04
CA LYS A 65 -11.93 -15.88 8.54
C LYS A 65 -11.82 -16.42 9.97
N HIS A 66 -10.66 -16.91 10.35
CA HIS A 66 -10.39 -17.36 11.72
C HIS A 66 -10.45 -16.20 12.72
N ILE A 67 -9.81 -15.06 12.40
CA ILE A 67 -9.72 -13.92 13.34
C ILE A 67 -10.89 -12.94 13.27
N PHE A 68 -11.52 -12.76 12.10
CA PHE A 68 -12.62 -11.78 11.89
C PHE A 68 -14.00 -12.41 11.70
N GLY A 69 -14.07 -13.74 11.66
CA GLY A 69 -15.32 -14.47 11.49
C GLY A 69 -15.49 -15.10 10.10
N LYS A 70 -16.26 -16.18 10.04
CA LYS A 70 -16.41 -17.04 8.83
C LYS A 70 -16.88 -16.30 7.57
N ASP A 71 -17.63 -15.22 7.73
CA ASP A 71 -18.22 -14.44 6.62
C ASP A 71 -17.28 -13.30 6.18
N TRP A 72 -16.12 -13.16 6.81
CA TRP A 72 -15.18 -12.13 6.46
C TRP A 72 -14.61 -12.31 5.04
N MET A 73 -14.51 -11.20 4.32
CA MET A 73 -13.90 -11.09 2.99
C MET A 73 -13.15 -9.77 2.87
N PHE A 74 -12.18 -9.72 1.96
CA PHE A 74 -11.55 -8.44 1.60
C PHE A 74 -12.58 -7.48 1.02
N PRO A 75 -12.54 -6.20 1.40
CA PRO A 75 -13.43 -5.18 0.84
C PRO A 75 -13.11 -4.93 -0.64
N LYS A 76 -14.08 -4.44 -1.37
CA LYS A 76 -13.88 -3.92 -2.72
C LYS A 76 -13.26 -2.52 -2.66
N SER A 77 -12.52 -2.15 -3.73
CA SER A 77 -12.08 -0.77 -3.91
C SER A 77 -13.27 0.16 -4.12
N LYS A 78 -13.22 1.32 -3.48
CA LYS A 78 -14.18 2.41 -3.71
C LYS A 78 -13.77 3.27 -4.90
N MET A 79 -12.47 3.47 -5.07
CA MET A 79 -11.89 4.31 -6.12
C MET A 79 -11.83 3.58 -7.48
N TYR A 80 -11.65 2.26 -7.45
CA TYR A 80 -11.51 1.42 -8.64
C TYR A 80 -12.57 0.31 -8.65
N PRO A 81 -13.82 0.60 -9.05
CA PRO A 81 -14.96 -0.32 -8.93
C PRO A 81 -14.83 -1.58 -9.79
N ASN A 82 -13.97 -1.57 -10.80
CA ASN A 82 -13.66 -2.74 -11.63
C ASN A 82 -12.68 -3.71 -10.97
N GLU A 83 -12.03 -3.29 -9.87
CA GLU A 83 -11.16 -4.14 -9.08
C GLU A 83 -12.00 -5.03 -8.15
N GLU A 84 -11.71 -6.32 -8.19
CA GLU A 84 -12.45 -7.32 -7.40
C GLU A 84 -12.22 -7.12 -5.90
N TYR A 85 -11.00 -6.73 -5.52
CA TYR A 85 -10.61 -6.50 -4.13
C TYR A 85 -9.80 -5.22 -3.99
N ARG A 86 -9.99 -4.51 -2.87
CA ARG A 86 -9.10 -3.43 -2.47
C ARG A 86 -7.78 -4.03 -1.99
N TYR A 87 -6.73 -3.79 -2.74
CA TYR A 87 -5.37 -4.16 -2.35
C TYR A 87 -4.46 -2.94 -2.44
N LEU A 88 -3.90 -2.55 -1.30
CA LEU A 88 -3.17 -1.30 -1.11
C LEU A 88 -1.68 -1.59 -1.05
N ASN A 89 -0.89 -0.74 -1.72
CA ASN A 89 0.55 -0.83 -1.67
C ASN A 89 1.07 -0.34 -0.32
N GLY A 90 1.94 -1.13 0.31
CA GLY A 90 2.49 -0.86 1.63
C GLY A 90 3.55 0.24 1.67
N GLY A 91 4.13 0.58 0.51
CA GLY A 91 5.26 1.50 0.43
C GLY A 91 4.94 2.95 0.78
N LEU A 92 3.65 3.36 0.71
CA LEU A 92 3.20 4.68 1.16
C LEU A 92 1.99 4.54 2.06
N GLN A 93 2.09 5.09 3.27
CA GLN A 93 1.02 5.05 4.26
C GLN A 93 0.96 6.39 5.00
N LEU A 94 -0.12 7.14 4.83
CA LEU A 94 -0.39 8.35 5.61
C LEU A 94 -1.36 8.02 6.73
N TRP A 95 -0.92 8.08 7.96
CA TRP A 95 -1.68 7.73 9.15
C TRP A 95 -2.11 8.97 9.93
N SER A 96 -3.39 9.06 10.29
CA SER A 96 -3.85 9.99 11.31
C SER A 96 -3.45 9.52 12.71
N LYS A 97 -3.49 10.41 13.68
CA LYS A 97 -3.32 10.04 15.10
C LYS A 97 -4.34 9.01 15.55
N GLN A 98 -5.61 9.21 15.17
CA GLN A 98 -6.69 8.28 15.51
C GLN A 98 -6.51 6.91 14.87
N GLY A 99 -6.10 6.87 13.60
CA GLY A 99 -5.82 5.62 12.91
C GLY A 99 -4.71 4.81 13.57
N ARG A 100 -3.64 5.47 14.03
CA ARG A 100 -2.54 4.81 14.76
C ARG A 100 -2.99 4.27 16.13
N ILE A 101 -3.85 4.99 16.85
CA ILE A 101 -4.43 4.51 18.11
C ILE A 101 -5.27 3.25 17.83
N LYS A 102 -6.19 3.30 16.88
CA LYS A 102 -6.99 2.15 16.46
C LYS A 102 -6.14 0.96 16.04
N ALA A 103 -5.05 1.20 15.28
CA ALA A 103 -4.16 0.13 14.86
C ALA A 103 -3.52 -0.59 16.05
N ARG A 104 -3.03 0.15 17.06
CA ARG A 104 -2.48 -0.44 18.29
C ARG A 104 -3.50 -1.27 19.08
N GLU A 105 -4.76 -0.84 19.08
CA GLU A 105 -5.82 -1.52 19.84
C GLU A 105 -6.37 -2.75 19.13
N HIS A 106 -6.34 -2.77 17.79
CA HIS A 106 -7.13 -3.71 17.02
C HIS A 106 -6.37 -4.57 16.04
N PHE A 107 -5.11 -4.24 15.73
CA PHE A 107 -4.30 -5.13 14.89
C PHE A 107 -3.94 -6.39 15.70
N THR A 108 -4.09 -7.54 15.06
CA THR A 108 -3.63 -8.81 15.63
C THR A 108 -2.11 -8.87 15.62
N SER A 109 -1.52 -9.78 16.38
CA SER A 109 -0.07 -9.96 16.39
C SER A 109 0.45 -10.32 14.99
N ILE A 110 1.50 -9.64 14.56
CA ILE A 110 2.20 -9.97 13.32
C ILE A 110 2.88 -11.35 13.43
N ASP A 111 3.33 -11.73 14.61
CA ASP A 111 3.94 -13.04 14.84
C ASP A 111 2.92 -14.15 14.63
N ASP A 112 1.69 -13.98 15.13
CA ASP A 112 0.61 -14.93 14.90
C ASP A 112 0.26 -15.02 13.42
N TYR A 113 0.19 -13.88 12.72
CA TYR A 113 -0.02 -13.85 11.27
C TYR A 113 1.08 -14.63 10.51
N VAL A 114 2.35 -14.42 10.83
CA VAL A 114 3.49 -15.07 10.17
C VAL A 114 3.49 -16.57 10.40
N LEU A 115 3.06 -17.04 11.56
CA LEU A 115 2.92 -18.48 11.86
C LEU A 115 1.84 -19.15 10.99
N HIS A 116 0.80 -18.42 10.61
CA HIS A 116 -0.35 -18.97 9.88
C HIS A 116 -0.31 -18.68 8.39
N THR A 117 0.50 -17.71 7.95
CA THR A 117 0.59 -17.31 6.55
C THR A 117 2.06 -17.27 6.09
N ARG A 118 2.27 -17.28 4.77
CA ARG A 118 3.61 -17.14 4.16
C ARG A 118 3.75 -15.83 3.40
N TYR A 119 2.90 -14.85 3.71
CA TYR A 119 2.80 -13.62 2.95
C TYR A 119 3.46 -12.46 3.68
N THR A 120 3.79 -11.42 2.89
CA THR A 120 4.53 -10.24 3.33
C THR A 120 3.73 -9.34 4.27
N GLU A 121 4.43 -8.40 4.88
CA GLU A 121 3.88 -7.33 5.72
C GLU A 121 2.79 -6.51 5.02
N GLN A 122 2.93 -6.26 3.70
CA GLN A 122 1.90 -5.56 2.93
C GLN A 122 0.56 -6.30 2.97
N MET A 123 0.58 -7.63 2.83
CA MET A 123 -0.63 -8.44 2.94
C MET A 123 -1.21 -8.40 4.36
N TYR A 124 -0.36 -8.41 5.39
CA TYR A 124 -0.79 -8.25 6.78
C TYR A 124 -1.52 -6.93 6.99
N ILE A 125 -0.96 -5.81 6.52
CA ILE A 125 -1.60 -4.49 6.63
C ILE A 125 -2.95 -4.48 5.90
N ASN A 126 -3.02 -5.01 4.67
CA ASN A 126 -4.28 -5.11 3.93
C ASN A 126 -5.32 -5.93 4.68
N LEU A 127 -4.92 -7.03 5.29
CA LEU A 127 -5.79 -7.86 6.13
C LEU A 127 -6.33 -7.07 7.33
N GLN A 128 -5.46 -6.39 8.07
CA GLN A 128 -5.86 -5.62 9.25
C GLN A 128 -6.79 -4.46 8.88
N LEU A 129 -6.49 -3.75 7.80
CA LEU A 129 -7.30 -2.62 7.29
C LEU A 129 -8.60 -3.07 6.60
N SER A 130 -8.81 -4.36 6.41
CA SER A 130 -10.08 -4.89 5.90
C SER A 130 -11.20 -4.91 6.95
N GLN A 131 -10.86 -4.72 8.23
CA GLN A 131 -11.84 -4.64 9.31
C GLN A 131 -12.74 -3.41 9.13
N PRO A 132 -14.08 -3.53 9.32
CA PRO A 132 -15.02 -2.42 9.08
C PRO A 132 -14.77 -1.17 9.94
N LYS A 133 -14.05 -1.32 11.05
CA LYS A 133 -13.73 -0.21 11.96
C LYS A 133 -12.70 0.77 11.39
N PHE A 134 -11.94 0.39 10.33
CA PHE A 134 -10.96 1.27 9.71
C PHE A 134 -11.53 2.02 8.51
N ASN A 135 -11.42 3.33 8.55
CA ASN A 135 -11.74 4.21 7.44
C ASN A 135 -10.48 4.43 6.59
N VAL A 136 -10.41 3.72 5.47
CA VAL A 136 -9.29 3.79 4.54
C VAL A 136 -9.64 4.74 3.41
N THR A 137 -8.83 5.79 3.25
CA THR A 137 -8.85 6.68 2.09
C THR A 137 -7.95 6.10 1.01
N GLU A 138 -8.54 5.76 -0.15
CA GLU A 138 -7.77 5.32 -1.31
C GLU A 138 -7.25 6.56 -2.04
N LEU A 139 -5.92 6.68 -2.17
CA LEU A 139 -5.27 7.78 -2.87
C LEU A 139 -5.14 7.48 -4.36
N ASP A 140 -5.08 8.55 -5.17
CA ASP A 140 -4.73 8.46 -6.58
C ASP A 140 -3.33 7.83 -6.77
N THR A 141 -3.18 7.07 -7.86
CA THR A 141 -1.93 6.33 -8.14
C THR A 141 -0.71 7.21 -8.34
N SER A 142 -0.88 8.51 -8.61
CA SER A 142 0.24 9.45 -8.69
C SER A 142 0.99 9.62 -7.36
N TRP A 143 0.35 9.35 -6.22
CA TRP A 143 0.98 9.39 -4.89
C TRP A 143 1.87 8.19 -4.58
N ASN A 144 1.80 7.13 -5.38
CA ASN A 144 2.70 5.97 -5.28
C ASN A 144 2.78 5.31 -6.65
N ARG A 145 3.43 5.99 -7.59
CA ARG A 145 3.57 5.54 -8.97
C ARG A 145 4.60 4.43 -9.07
N LEU A 146 4.12 3.21 -9.27
CA LEU A 146 4.99 2.03 -9.38
C LEU A 146 5.69 1.99 -10.73
N SER A 147 7.02 2.05 -10.73
CA SER A 147 7.86 2.06 -11.93
C SER A 147 8.35 0.67 -12.38
N ALA A 148 8.06 -0.38 -11.60
CA ALA A 148 8.54 -1.74 -11.87
C ALA A 148 8.22 -2.26 -13.28
N TYR A 149 7.12 -1.80 -13.86
CA TYR A 149 6.63 -2.24 -15.17
C TYR A 149 7.06 -1.34 -16.32
N GLN A 150 7.68 -0.20 -16.03
CA GLN A 150 8.08 0.82 -17.02
C GLN A 150 9.59 1.09 -17.04
N TRP A 151 10.39 0.20 -16.44
CA TRP A 151 11.81 0.42 -16.18
C TRP A 151 12.66 0.78 -17.41
N LYS A 152 12.20 0.51 -18.64
CA LYS A 152 12.87 0.90 -19.88
C LYS A 152 12.59 2.36 -20.29
N ASN A 153 11.52 2.95 -19.77
CA ASN A 153 11.06 4.30 -20.09
C ASN A 153 10.57 5.01 -18.82
N CYS A 154 11.27 4.81 -17.68
CA CYS A 154 10.92 5.47 -16.42
C CYS A 154 10.97 6.98 -16.60
N GLN A 155 9.83 7.57 -16.95
CA GLN A 155 9.58 8.98 -16.71
C GLN A 155 8.93 9.06 -15.33
N PRO A 156 9.51 9.81 -14.40
CA PRO A 156 8.89 10.06 -13.11
C PRO A 156 7.70 11.00 -13.33
N ASP A 157 6.54 10.42 -13.64
CA ASP A 157 5.29 11.15 -13.89
C ASP A 157 4.34 11.16 -12.69
N GLY A 158 4.75 10.54 -11.59
CA GLY A 158 4.01 10.52 -10.33
C GLY A 158 4.44 11.64 -9.37
N LYS A 159 3.55 11.98 -8.45
CA LYS A 159 3.86 12.89 -7.32
C LYS A 159 4.91 12.24 -6.40
N ILE A 160 4.79 10.94 -6.18
CA ILE A 160 5.79 10.10 -5.54
C ILE A 160 6.01 8.89 -6.44
N ASN A 161 7.25 8.66 -6.83
CA ASN A 161 7.65 7.57 -7.71
C ASN A 161 8.31 6.46 -6.91
N HIS A 162 7.82 5.23 -7.04
CA HIS A 162 8.27 4.07 -6.32
C HIS A 162 9.05 3.11 -7.24
N PHE A 163 10.33 2.95 -7.00
CA PHE A 163 11.26 2.19 -7.85
C PHE A 163 11.38 0.75 -7.40
N LEU A 164 10.49 -0.11 -7.90
CA LEU A 164 10.45 -1.54 -7.53
C LEU A 164 11.43 -2.38 -8.35
N ALA A 165 11.94 -3.44 -7.73
CA ALA A 165 12.75 -4.46 -8.38
C ALA A 165 13.92 -3.88 -9.19
N ARG A 166 13.98 -4.14 -10.51
CA ARG A 166 15.08 -3.66 -11.37
C ARG A 166 15.09 -2.15 -11.58
N ALA A 167 13.97 -1.46 -11.37
CA ALA A 167 13.89 0.00 -11.48
C ALA A 167 14.74 0.71 -10.41
N LYS A 168 15.06 0.07 -9.29
CA LYS A 168 15.98 0.59 -8.27
C LYS A 168 17.36 0.98 -8.83
N PHE A 169 17.83 0.28 -9.86
CA PHE A 169 19.13 0.59 -10.49
C PHE A 169 19.16 1.90 -11.28
N SER A 170 17.98 2.43 -11.66
CA SER A 170 17.89 3.74 -12.33
C SER A 170 17.67 4.91 -11.37
N MET A 171 17.35 4.63 -10.11
CA MET A 171 17.07 5.65 -9.10
C MET A 171 18.20 6.67 -8.91
N PRO A 172 19.48 6.29 -8.80
CA PRO A 172 20.56 7.26 -8.65
C PRO A 172 20.72 8.24 -9.83
N GLN A 173 20.34 7.82 -11.04
CA GLN A 173 20.40 8.69 -12.22
C GLN A 173 19.28 9.74 -12.20
N LEU A 174 18.13 9.41 -11.61
CA LEU A 174 17.02 10.33 -11.44
C LEU A 174 17.27 11.33 -10.31
N GLU A 175 17.91 10.90 -9.22
CA GLU A 175 18.31 11.78 -8.10
C GLU A 175 19.16 12.95 -8.57
N HIS A 176 20.13 12.72 -9.46
CA HIS A 176 20.99 13.79 -9.97
C HIS A 176 20.23 14.80 -10.85
N THR A 177 19.19 14.36 -11.54
CA THR A 177 18.40 15.23 -12.41
C THR A 177 17.40 16.05 -11.59
N GLU A 178 16.85 15.49 -10.53
CA GLU A 178 15.83 16.15 -9.71
C GLU A 178 16.41 17.07 -8.62
N LEU A 179 17.61 16.74 -8.06
CA LEU A 179 18.29 17.64 -7.13
C LEU A 179 18.61 18.99 -7.76
N SER A 180 18.83 19.05 -9.07
CA SER A 180 19.01 20.33 -9.78
C SER A 180 17.75 21.19 -9.79
N LEU A 181 16.57 20.60 -9.78
CA LEU A 181 15.27 21.31 -9.72
C LEU A 181 14.97 21.94 -8.34
N TRP A 182 15.63 21.46 -7.28
CA TRP A 182 15.45 21.98 -5.91
C TRP A 182 16.48 23.05 -5.52
N GLN A 183 17.57 23.18 -6.28
CA GLN A 183 18.63 24.18 -6.01
C GLN A 183 18.28 25.57 -6.53
N ASP A 184 17.32 25.70 -7.45
CA ASP A 184 16.93 26.95 -8.11
C ASP A 184 15.65 27.60 -7.50
N THR A 185 15.25 27.21 -6.28
CA THR A 185 14.15 27.78 -5.52
C THR A 185 14.57 28.21 -4.12
#